data_59915f3d24c8d3bdf4813083e5dc38fa
#
_entry.id   59915f3d24c8d3bdf4813083e5dc38fa
#
_cell.length_a   1.000
_cell.length_b   1.000
_cell.length_c   1.000
_cell.angle_alpha   90.00
_cell.angle_beta   90.00
_cell.angle_gamma   90.00
#
_symmetry.space_group_name_H-M   'P 1'
#
loop_
_entity.id
_entity.type
_entity.pdbx_description
1 polymer ?
#
loop_
_entity_poly.entity_id
_entity_poly.type
_entity_poly.pdbx_seq_one_letter_code
_entity_poly.pdbx_strand_id
1 'polypeptide(L)' 'MARVKYKKKFLKPTSFDPEGHWMVGIVWPMKGSKGNEYSVELHDEGFECDCMGFGYHGYCKHSRAVVKQVEGSMR' A
#
# COMPACT_ATOMS: atom_id res chain seq x y z
N MET A 1 -22.77 -16.44 11.44
CA MET A 1 -22.23 -15.90 11.72
C MET A 1 -21.74 -15.02 11.08
N ALA A 2 -22.06 -14.24 10.94
CA ALA A 2 -21.66 -13.37 10.32
C ALA A 2 -20.77 -12.64 10.96
N ARG A 3 -19.88 -12.22 10.65
CA ARG A 3 -19.12 -11.56 11.27
C ARG A 3 -18.81 -10.49 10.46
N VAL A 4 -18.73 -9.40 10.86
CA VAL A 4 -18.40 -8.34 10.22
C VAL A 4 -17.09 -8.42 9.80
N LYS A 5 -16.77 -8.11 8.71
CA LYS A 5 -15.59 -8.08 8.33
C LYS A 5 -15.21 -6.82 7.92
N TYR A 6 -14.13 -6.25 8.34
CA TYR A 6 -13.66 -5.05 7.87
C TYR A 6 -12.90 -5.38 6.66
N LYS A 7 -13.29 -4.86 5.53
CA LYS A 7 -12.56 -5.07 4.37
C LYS A 7 -11.35 -4.23 4.43
N LYS A 8 -10.17 -4.76 4.20
CA LYS A 8 -8.96 -3.99 4.16
C LYS A 8 -8.99 -3.10 2.95
N LYS A 9 -8.43 -1.92 3.08
CA LYS A 9 -8.38 -0.98 1.98
C LYS A 9 -7.05 -1.08 1.29
N PHE A 10 -7.05 -0.92 -0.01
CA PHE A 10 -5.83 -1.00 -0.79
C PHE A 10 -5.81 0.14 -1.78
N LEU A 11 -4.61 0.66 -2.05
CA LEU A 11 -4.43 1.72 -3.03
C LEU A 11 -3.98 1.08 -4.33
N LYS A 12 -4.83 1.13 -5.33
CA LYS A 12 -4.51 0.47 -6.58
C LYS A 12 -3.64 1.34 -7.44
N PRO A 13 -2.58 0.79 -8.02
CA PRO A 13 -1.78 1.56 -8.96
C PRO A 13 -2.54 1.75 -10.27
N THR A 14 -2.15 2.76 -11.02
CA THR A 14 -2.82 3.04 -12.28
C THR A 14 -2.04 2.52 -13.48
N SER A 15 -0.77 2.22 -13.32
CA SER A 15 0.06 1.80 -14.43
C SER A 15 0.08 0.31 -14.67
N PHE A 16 -0.33 -0.49 -13.71
CA PHE A 16 -0.28 -1.93 -13.85
C PHE A 16 -1.33 -2.56 -12.95
N ASP A 17 -1.61 -3.83 -13.25
CA ASP A 17 -2.55 -4.60 -12.44
C ASP A 17 -1.72 -5.35 -11.41
N PRO A 18 -1.97 -5.16 -10.11
CA PRO A 18 -1.16 -5.83 -9.10
C PRO A 18 -1.41 -7.33 -9.01
N GLU A 19 -2.55 -7.80 -9.48
CA GLU A 19 -2.87 -9.20 -9.31
C GLU A 19 -1.89 -10.05 -10.08
N GLY A 20 -1.20 -10.93 -9.40
CA GLY A 20 -0.21 -11.79 -10.04
C GLY A 20 1.08 -11.08 -10.45
N HIS A 21 1.24 -9.82 -10.04
CA HIS A 21 2.43 -9.08 -10.45
C HIS A 21 3.64 -9.58 -9.68
N TRP A 22 4.80 -9.52 -10.31
CA TRP A 22 6.02 -10.04 -9.70
C TRP A 22 6.43 -9.29 -8.44
N MET A 23 5.93 -8.08 -8.27
CA MET A 23 6.26 -7.30 -7.09
C MET A 23 5.36 -7.57 -5.89
N VAL A 24 4.36 -8.44 -6.04
CA VAL A 24 3.52 -8.77 -4.91
C VAL A 24 4.38 -9.44 -3.84
N GLY A 25 4.26 -8.97 -2.62
CA GLY A 25 5.06 -9.47 -1.52
C GLY A 25 6.23 -8.58 -1.15
N ILE A 26 6.57 -7.62 -2.00
CA ILE A 26 7.66 -6.71 -1.67
C ILE A 26 7.16 -5.71 -0.63
N VAL A 27 8.01 -5.45 0.35
CA VAL A 27 7.69 -4.51 1.41
C VAL A 27 8.66 -3.34 1.32
N TRP A 28 8.10 -2.13 1.33
CA TRP A 28 8.90 -0.91 1.31
C TRP A 28 8.87 -0.27 2.69
N PRO A 29 9.98 -0.23 3.41
CA PRO A 29 9.99 0.42 4.72
C PRO A 29 9.95 1.92 4.56
N MET A 30 9.13 2.58 5.37
CA MET A 30 8.99 4.02 5.31
C MET A 30 9.17 4.61 6.69
N LYS A 31 9.81 5.78 6.76
CA LYS A 31 9.95 6.43 8.03
C LYS A 31 8.92 7.52 8.14
N GLY A 32 8.21 7.53 9.22
CA GLY A 32 7.27 8.61 9.49
C GLY A 32 7.92 9.68 10.31
N SER A 33 7.16 10.73 10.61
CA SER A 33 7.65 11.75 11.48
C SER A 33 7.81 11.22 12.88
N LYS A 34 8.60 11.83 13.67
CA LYS A 34 8.80 11.44 15.05
C LYS A 34 9.41 10.07 15.23
N GLY A 35 10.10 9.58 14.24
CA GLY A 35 10.79 8.31 14.38
C GLY A 35 9.94 7.08 14.24
N ASN A 36 8.66 7.21 13.96
CA ASN A 36 7.81 6.05 13.73
C ASN A 36 8.21 5.39 12.43
N GLU A 37 8.06 4.07 12.39
CA GLU A 37 8.39 3.34 11.18
C GLU A 37 7.15 2.64 10.68
N TYR A 38 6.91 2.74 9.39
CA TYR A 38 5.77 2.09 8.77
C TYR A 38 6.27 1.30 7.58
N SER A 39 5.43 0.45 7.06
CA SER A 39 5.80 -0.30 5.85
C SER A 39 4.64 -0.31 4.88
N VAL A 40 4.97 -0.34 3.61
CA VAL A 40 3.99 -0.44 2.54
C VAL A 40 4.27 -1.75 1.82
N GLU A 41 3.26 -2.53 1.63
CA GLU A 41 3.41 -3.83 0.98
C GLU A 41 2.46 -3.92 -0.19
N LEU A 42 2.89 -4.56 -1.26
CA LEU A 42 2.04 -4.77 -2.42
C LEU A 42 1.34 -6.12 -2.31
N HIS A 43 0.03 -6.09 -2.38
CA HIS A 43 -0.79 -7.29 -2.40
C HIS A 43 -1.47 -7.38 -3.75
N ASP A 44 -2.13 -8.49 -4.00
CA ASP A 44 -2.87 -8.65 -5.25
C ASP A 44 -3.93 -7.58 -5.44
N GLU A 45 -4.44 -7.06 -4.33
CA GLU A 45 -5.47 -6.03 -4.40
C GLU A 45 -4.92 -4.62 -4.52
N GLY A 46 -3.65 -4.43 -4.25
CA GLY A 46 -3.03 -3.11 -4.31
C GLY A 46 -2.06 -2.89 -3.17
N PHE A 47 -1.66 -1.65 -2.97
CA PHE A 47 -0.70 -1.32 -1.92
C PHE A 47 -1.41 -1.12 -0.59
N GLU A 48 -0.78 -1.59 0.47
CA GLU A 48 -1.30 -1.43 1.82
C GLU A 48 -0.21 -0.85 2.70
N CYS A 49 -0.56 0.14 3.50
CA CYS A 49 0.37 0.72 4.47
C CYS A 49 -0.21 0.49 5.86
N ASP A 50 0.66 0.32 6.85
CA ASP A 50 0.18 0.03 8.20
C ASP A 50 0.03 1.28 9.05
N CYS A 51 0.04 2.46 8.47
CA CYS A 51 -0.17 3.65 9.26
C CYS A 51 -1.67 3.89 9.47
N MET A 52 -1.97 4.72 10.47
CA MET A 52 -3.35 4.94 10.83
C MET A 52 -4.13 5.67 9.74
N GLY A 53 -3.48 6.62 9.07
CA GLY A 53 -4.16 7.35 8.01
C GLY A 53 -4.61 6.44 6.89
N PHE A 54 -3.82 5.43 6.56
CA PHE A 54 -4.20 4.49 5.53
C PHE A 54 -5.42 3.67 5.97
N GLY A 55 -5.47 3.32 7.25
CA GLY A 55 -6.59 2.55 7.75
C GLY A 55 -7.91 3.30 7.61
N TYR A 56 -7.87 4.63 7.71
CA TYR A 56 -9.08 5.40 7.57
C TYR A 56 -9.44 5.69 6.12
N HIS A 57 -8.46 6.04 5.32
CA HIS A 57 -8.77 6.58 3.99
C HIS A 57 -8.47 5.63 2.86
N GLY A 58 -7.73 4.57 3.10
CA GLY A 58 -7.32 3.68 2.02
C GLY A 58 -6.12 4.19 1.25
N TYR A 59 -5.51 5.28 1.72
CA TYR A 59 -4.30 5.80 1.14
C TYR A 59 -3.62 6.70 2.16
N CYS A 60 -2.35 6.94 1.97
CA CYS A 60 -1.64 7.86 2.82
C CYS A 60 -0.42 8.36 2.05
N LYS A 61 0.31 9.31 2.62
CA LYS A 61 1.45 9.83 1.91
C LYS A 61 2.50 8.75 1.70
N HIS A 62 2.59 7.77 2.59
CA HIS A 62 3.57 6.70 2.43
C HIS A 62 3.22 5.82 1.24
N SER A 63 1.99 5.36 1.17
CA SER A 63 1.58 4.50 0.08
C SER A 63 1.61 5.23 -1.25
N ARG A 64 1.21 6.50 -1.25
CA ARG A 64 1.24 7.27 -2.48
C ARG A 64 2.67 7.48 -2.96
N ALA A 65 3.60 7.67 -2.03
CA ALA A 65 5.00 7.83 -2.41
C ALA A 65 5.54 6.55 -3.04
N VAL A 66 5.17 5.40 -2.49
CA VAL A 66 5.63 4.13 -3.04
C VAL A 66 5.02 3.91 -4.42
N VAL A 67 3.72 4.18 -4.57
CA VAL A 67 3.08 4.01 -5.86
C VAL A 67 3.77 4.88 -6.91
N LYS A 68 4.05 6.13 -6.56
CA LYS A 68 4.68 7.03 -7.48
C LYS A 68 6.08 6.54 -7.86
N GLN A 69 6.82 6.05 -6.88
CA GLN A 69 8.15 5.55 -7.11
C GLN A 69 8.13 4.32 -8.03
N VAL A 70 7.22 3.41 -7.77
CA VAL A 70 7.12 2.18 -8.55
C VAL A 70 6.67 2.50 -9.96
N GLU A 71 5.66 3.33 -10.11
CA GLU A 71 5.17 3.67 -11.44
C GLU A 71 6.22 4.44 -12.23
N GLY A 72 6.99 5.26 -11.55
CA GLY A 72 8.06 5.96 -12.22
C GLY A 72 9.15 5.02 -12.71
N SER A 73 9.39 3.94 -11.98
CA SER A 73 10.41 2.98 -12.39
C SER A 73 9.98 2.13 -13.55
N MET A 74 8.71 2.07 -13.80
CA MET A 74 8.23 1.21 -14.87
C MET A 74 8.22 1.85 -16.22
N ARG A 75 8.63 3.10 -16.29
CA ARG A 75 8.60 3.73 -17.56
C ARG A 75 9.68 3.33 -18.45
#